data_d8206453bf535f82cd84cbcc5e6820a1
#
_entry.id   d8206453bf535f82cd84cbcc5e6820a1
#
_cell.length_a   1.000
_cell.length_b   1.000
_cell.length_c   1.000
_cell.angle_alpha   90.00
_cell.angle_beta   90.00
_cell.angle_gamma   90.00
#
_symmetry.space_group_name_H-M   'P 1'
#
loop_
_entity.id
_entity.type
_entity.pdbx_description
1 polymer ?
#
loop_
_entity_poly.entity_id
_entity_poly.type
_entity_poly.pdbx_seq_one_letter_code
_entity_poly.pdbx_strand_id
1 'polypeptide(L)'
;MMVRFLALIVIGTLAALAQQSPVPGQKPPPFFKGEKKDKEKDEATRSVSGTVRGLKDEAVEGAVVQIKDTRTLRVRSYITKADGNYFFHGLSKNSDYELKAEFGGNASGKKTLSVYDSRQNAVINLQLEETKKN
;
A
#
# COMPACT_ATOMS: atom_id res chain seq x y z
N MET A 1 -66.64 0.97 -35.69
CA MET A 1 -65.94 1.25 -34.47
C MET A 1 -64.51 1.62 -34.80
N MET A 2 -64.28 2.89 -34.73
CA MET A 2 -62.95 3.36 -34.99
C MET A 2 -62.16 3.42 -33.68
N VAL A 3 -61.32 2.50 -33.52
CA VAL A 3 -60.36 2.60 -32.46
C VAL A 3 -59.29 3.61 -32.95
N ARG A 4 -59.46 4.79 -32.50
CA ARG A 4 -58.44 5.79 -32.70
C ARG A 4 -57.34 5.49 -31.71
N PHE A 5 -56.41 4.73 -32.15
CA PHE A 5 -55.12 4.77 -31.52
C PHE A 5 -54.52 6.12 -31.83
N LEU A 6 -54.77 7.04 -30.96
CA LEU A 6 -53.86 8.12 -30.83
C LEU A 6 -52.52 7.46 -30.50
N ALA A 7 -51.75 7.35 -31.51
CA ALA A 7 -50.33 7.17 -31.27
C ALA A 7 -49.90 8.42 -30.52
N LEU A 8 -49.90 8.33 -29.25
CA LEU A 8 -49.11 9.20 -28.43
C LEU A 8 -47.71 9.01 -28.94
N ILE A 9 -47.37 9.86 -29.85
CA ILE A 9 -45.98 10.14 -30.05
C ILE A 9 -45.52 10.69 -28.74
N VAL A 10 -45.04 9.82 -27.92
CA VAL A 10 -44.10 10.25 -26.91
C VAL A 10 -42.97 10.83 -27.69
N ILE A 11 -43.06 12.06 -27.94
CA ILE A 11 -41.91 12.86 -28.21
C ILE A 11 -41.08 12.61 -26.97
N GLY A 12 -40.23 11.63 -27.06
CA GLY A 12 -39.13 11.59 -26.17
C GLY A 12 -38.57 12.98 -26.22
N THR A 13 -38.84 13.70 -25.19
CA THR A 13 -38.05 14.87 -24.94
C THR A 13 -36.64 14.31 -25.00
N LEU A 14 -36.05 14.52 -26.13
CA LEU A 14 -34.64 14.48 -26.20
C LEU A 14 -34.24 15.40 -25.06
N ALA A 15 -33.93 14.81 -23.93
CA ALA A 15 -33.18 15.53 -22.95
C ALA A 15 -31.99 16.02 -23.74
N ALA A 16 -32.06 17.25 -24.12
CA ALA A 16 -30.90 17.89 -24.64
C ALA A 16 -29.86 17.64 -23.57
N LEU A 17 -29.08 16.63 -23.80
CA LEU A 17 -27.82 16.54 -23.14
C LEU A 17 -27.24 17.92 -23.34
N ALA A 18 -27.31 18.71 -22.31
CA ALA A 18 -26.61 19.95 -22.29
C ALA A 18 -25.14 19.53 -22.43
N GLN A 19 -24.76 19.39 -23.66
CA GLN A 19 -23.37 19.44 -23.98
C GLN A 19 -22.98 20.84 -23.56
N GLN A 20 -22.47 20.91 -22.36
CA GLN A 20 -21.83 22.11 -21.90
C GLN A 20 -20.64 22.30 -22.80
N SER A 21 -20.87 23.00 -23.87
CA SER A 21 -19.76 23.49 -24.68
C SER A 21 -18.86 24.23 -23.71
N PRO A 22 -17.58 23.94 -23.70
CA PRO A 22 -16.66 24.67 -22.84
C PRO A 22 -16.84 26.16 -23.18
N VAL A 23 -17.19 26.94 -22.18
CA VAL A 23 -17.36 28.36 -22.31
C VAL A 23 -16.04 28.93 -22.83
N PRO A 24 -15.97 29.55 -23.99
CA PRO A 24 -14.74 30.14 -24.49
C PRO A 24 -14.28 31.21 -23.51
N GLY A 25 -13.15 31.02 -22.89
CA GLY A 25 -12.55 31.92 -21.91
C GLY A 25 -12.32 31.36 -20.51
N GLN A 26 -12.83 30.20 -20.17
CA GLN A 26 -12.43 29.54 -18.94
C GLN A 26 -11.08 28.85 -19.17
N LYS A 27 -10.07 29.36 -18.52
CA LYS A 27 -8.81 28.62 -18.40
C LYS A 27 -9.14 27.28 -17.77
N PRO A 28 -8.65 26.17 -18.33
CA PRO A 28 -8.78 24.88 -17.67
C PRO A 28 -8.27 25.03 -16.24
N PRO A 29 -8.94 24.41 -15.27
CA PRO A 29 -8.45 24.43 -13.90
C PRO A 29 -6.97 24.03 -13.92
N PRO A 30 -6.13 24.70 -13.14
CA PRO A 30 -4.72 24.33 -13.11
C PRO A 30 -4.65 22.85 -12.83
N PHE A 31 -4.11 22.12 -13.79
CA PHE A 31 -3.70 20.75 -13.54
C PHE A 31 -2.81 20.83 -12.32
N PHE A 32 -3.29 20.29 -11.21
CA PHE A 32 -2.42 20.04 -10.10
C PHE A 32 -1.36 19.08 -10.60
N LYS A 33 -0.25 19.64 -11.02
CA LYS A 33 0.96 18.88 -11.24
C LYS A 33 1.41 18.36 -9.88
N GLY A 34 0.80 17.27 -9.46
CA GLY A 34 1.18 16.56 -8.25
C GLY A 34 2.54 15.86 -8.34
N GLU A 35 3.30 16.12 -9.40
CA GLU A 35 4.56 15.43 -9.65
C GLU A 35 5.74 15.90 -8.81
N LYS A 36 5.69 17.09 -8.21
CA LYS A 36 6.80 17.55 -7.38
C LYS A 36 6.77 17.06 -5.93
N LYS A 37 5.60 16.72 -5.43
CA LYS A 37 5.45 16.26 -4.05
C LYS A 37 5.88 14.79 -3.85
N ASP A 38 5.75 13.99 -4.90
CA ASP A 38 6.09 12.58 -4.79
C ASP A 38 7.62 12.34 -4.82
N LYS A 39 8.36 13.14 -5.56
CA LYS A 39 9.83 13.04 -5.61
C LYS A 39 10.52 13.49 -4.32
N GLU A 40 10.07 14.57 -3.71
CA GLU A 40 10.61 15.03 -2.42
C GLU A 40 10.27 14.05 -1.29
N LYS A 41 9.11 13.36 -1.41
CA LYS A 41 8.69 12.36 -0.45
C LYS A 41 9.51 11.08 -0.59
N ASP A 42 9.89 10.71 -1.80
CA ASP A 42 10.71 9.53 -2.08
C ASP A 42 12.15 9.69 -1.59
N GLU A 43 12.70 10.89 -1.66
CA GLU A 43 14.05 11.16 -1.15
C GLU A 43 14.13 11.20 0.39
N ALA A 44 13.05 11.57 1.05
CA ALA A 44 12.97 11.65 2.50
C ALA A 44 12.57 10.32 3.17
N THR A 45 12.17 9.32 2.40
CA THR A 45 11.70 8.02 2.89
C THR A 45 12.56 6.88 2.35
N ARG A 46 12.45 5.75 3.03
CA ARG A 46 13.08 4.49 2.62
C ARG A 46 12.07 3.35 2.69
N SER A 47 12.43 2.23 2.12
CA SER A 47 11.65 1.01 2.16
C SER A 47 12.45 -0.16 2.69
N VAL A 48 11.75 -1.18 3.14
CA VAL A 48 12.32 -2.47 3.50
C VAL A 48 11.50 -3.58 2.87
N SER A 49 12.17 -4.56 2.38
CA SER A 49 11.57 -5.79 1.86
C SER A 49 12.35 -7.00 2.36
N GLY A 50 11.79 -8.16 2.20
CA GLY A 50 12.47 -9.39 2.56
C GLY A 50 11.54 -10.58 2.43
N THR A 51 12.05 -11.73 2.87
CA THR A 51 11.33 -12.98 2.84
C THR A 51 11.24 -13.55 4.24
N VAL A 52 10.08 -14.08 4.60
CA VAL A 52 9.91 -14.86 5.83
C VAL A 52 10.11 -16.35 5.51
N ARG A 53 11.02 -16.97 6.21
CA ARG A 53 11.30 -18.40 6.10
C ARG A 53 10.87 -19.13 7.36
N GLY A 54 10.35 -20.34 7.18
CA GLY A 54 9.92 -21.22 8.25
C GLY A 54 11.07 -21.99 8.88
N LEU A 55 10.72 -22.88 9.80
CA LEU A 55 11.68 -23.70 10.56
C LEU A 55 12.56 -24.59 9.67
N LYS A 56 12.06 -24.95 8.50
CA LYS A 56 12.77 -25.78 7.50
C LYS A 56 13.30 -24.97 6.32
N ASP A 57 13.44 -23.66 6.51
CA ASP A 57 13.90 -22.72 5.48
C ASP A 57 12.97 -22.59 4.26
N GLU A 58 11.73 -23.00 4.40
CA GLU A 58 10.68 -22.81 3.39
C GLU A 58 10.10 -21.38 3.42
N ALA A 59 9.64 -20.90 2.27
CA ALA A 59 8.88 -19.64 2.22
C ALA A 59 7.54 -19.80 2.94
N VAL A 60 7.17 -18.83 3.77
CA VAL A 60 5.97 -18.88 4.59
C VAL A 60 4.93 -17.91 4.05
N GLU A 61 3.81 -18.46 3.58
CA GLU A 61 2.61 -17.69 3.22
C GLU A 61 1.77 -17.43 4.47
N GLY A 62 1.24 -16.21 4.58
CA GLY A 62 0.34 -15.85 5.68
C GLY A 62 1.04 -15.49 6.99
N ALA A 63 2.36 -15.35 6.99
CA ALA A 63 3.07 -14.83 8.16
C ALA A 63 2.75 -13.34 8.35
N VAL A 64 2.57 -12.95 9.59
CA VAL A 64 2.36 -11.55 9.97
C VAL A 64 3.73 -10.93 10.26
N VAL A 65 4.14 -10.01 9.41
CA VAL A 65 5.35 -9.22 9.63
C VAL A 65 4.95 -7.88 10.25
N GLN A 66 5.52 -7.57 11.39
CA GLN A 66 5.31 -6.31 12.08
C GLN A 66 6.57 -5.45 11.99
N ILE A 67 6.37 -4.19 11.71
CA ILE A 67 7.42 -3.18 11.78
C ILE A 67 7.00 -2.09 12.76
N LYS A 68 7.87 -1.81 13.71
CA LYS A 68 7.64 -0.79 14.73
C LYS A 68 8.66 0.33 14.61
N ASP A 69 8.15 1.53 14.49
CA ASP A 69 8.97 2.74 14.61
C ASP A 69 9.31 2.95 16.09
N THR A 70 10.59 2.88 16.43
CA THR A 70 11.02 3.00 17.83
C THR A 70 10.88 4.40 18.39
N ARG A 71 10.80 5.40 17.54
CA ARG A 71 10.65 6.80 17.93
C ARG A 71 9.19 7.18 18.20
N THR A 72 8.29 6.80 17.31
CA THR A 72 6.86 7.13 17.38
C THR A 72 6.02 6.02 18.01
N LEU A 73 6.58 4.84 18.14
CA LEU A 73 5.93 3.60 18.59
C LEU A 73 4.80 3.12 17.69
N ARG A 74 4.72 3.62 16.48
CA ARG A 74 3.76 3.17 15.48
C ARG A 74 4.13 1.78 14.97
N VAL A 75 3.14 0.92 14.88
CA VAL A 75 3.28 -0.44 14.35
C VAL A 75 2.48 -0.57 13.06
N ARG A 76 3.10 -1.14 12.04
CA ARG A 76 2.43 -1.56 10.81
C ARG A 76 2.63 -3.06 10.63
N SER A 77 1.69 -3.70 9.96
CA SER A 77 1.72 -5.13 9.70
C SER A 77 1.57 -5.43 8.21
N TYR A 78 2.16 -6.52 7.80
CA TYR A 78 2.07 -7.05 6.45
C TYR A 78 1.89 -8.56 6.52
N ILE A 79 0.96 -9.10 5.72
CA ILE A 79 0.76 -10.55 5.61
C ILE A 79 1.49 -11.03 4.38
N THR A 80 2.42 -11.97 4.56
CA THR A 80 3.23 -12.49 3.45
C THR A 80 2.39 -13.23 2.42
N LYS A 81 2.82 -13.13 1.17
CA LYS A 81 2.25 -13.84 0.03
C LYS A 81 2.84 -15.23 -0.12
N ALA A 82 2.43 -15.97 -1.15
CA ALA A 82 2.83 -17.36 -1.39
C ALA A 82 4.36 -17.56 -1.45
N ASP A 83 5.10 -16.57 -1.89
CA ASP A 83 6.56 -16.55 -1.94
C ASP A 83 7.24 -16.16 -0.62
N GLY A 84 6.45 -15.86 0.42
CA GLY A 84 6.93 -15.42 1.73
C GLY A 84 7.43 -13.98 1.76
N ASN A 85 7.27 -13.23 0.70
CA ASN A 85 7.76 -11.86 0.60
C ASN A 85 6.90 -10.87 1.38
N TYR A 86 7.54 -9.87 1.93
CA TYR A 86 6.90 -8.72 2.55
C TYR A 86 7.55 -7.42 2.08
N PHE A 87 6.82 -6.34 2.21
CA PHE A 87 7.28 -5.03 1.79
C PHE A 87 6.66 -3.92 2.65
N PHE A 88 7.49 -2.98 3.09
CA PHE A 88 7.07 -1.73 3.73
C PHE A 88 7.73 -0.55 3.03
N HIS A 89 6.96 0.48 2.77
CA HIS A 89 7.42 1.71 2.16
C HIS A 89 7.05 2.92 3.01
N GLY A 90 7.58 4.08 2.65
CA GLY A 90 7.29 5.32 3.37
C GLY A 90 7.87 5.35 4.78
N LEU A 91 9.00 4.69 5.01
CA LEU A 91 9.69 4.66 6.29
C LEU A 91 10.58 5.89 6.44
N SER A 92 10.61 6.47 7.64
CA SER A 92 11.49 7.59 7.93
C SER A 92 12.96 7.17 7.92
N LYS A 93 13.80 8.00 7.34
CA LYS A 93 15.26 7.82 7.43
C LYS A 93 15.83 8.19 8.81
N ASN A 94 15.04 8.87 9.62
CA ASN A 94 15.43 9.38 10.92
C ASN A 94 14.94 8.55 12.11
N SER A 95 14.39 7.38 11.85
CA SER A 95 13.92 6.43 12.87
C SER A 95 14.54 5.07 12.69
N ASP A 96 14.82 4.42 13.80
CA ASP A 96 15.09 2.97 13.82
C ASP A 96 13.77 2.22 13.79
N TYR A 97 13.75 1.12 13.07
CA TYR A 97 12.60 0.23 12.99
C TYR A 97 12.96 -1.17 13.45
N GLU A 98 12.08 -1.75 14.25
CA GLU A 98 12.16 -3.16 14.65
C GLU A 98 11.21 -4.00 13.80
N LEU A 99 11.72 -5.08 13.22
CA LEU A 99 10.95 -6.02 12.43
C LEU A 99 10.87 -7.37 13.13
N LYS A 100 9.70 -7.98 13.07
CA LYS A 100 9.43 -9.30 13.61
C LYS A 100 8.37 -9.99 12.77
N ALA A 101 8.49 -11.29 12.55
CA ALA A 101 7.49 -12.12 11.90
C ALA A 101 6.92 -13.15 12.86
N GLU A 102 5.64 -13.47 12.69
CA GLU A 102 4.94 -14.49 13.46
C GLU A 102 4.09 -15.36 12.53
N PHE A 103 4.11 -16.65 12.77
CA PHE A 103 3.28 -17.62 12.05
C PHE A 103 3.11 -18.90 12.87
N GLY A 104 1.86 -19.37 13.04
CA GLY A 104 1.57 -20.66 13.64
C GLY A 104 2.15 -20.86 15.05
N GLY A 105 2.22 -19.81 15.85
CA GLY A 105 2.80 -19.85 17.20
C GLY A 105 4.32 -19.71 17.24
N ASN A 106 4.98 -19.66 16.08
CA ASN A 106 6.41 -19.40 15.98
C ASN A 106 6.66 -17.93 15.66
N ALA A 107 7.80 -17.43 16.07
CA ALA A 107 8.19 -16.05 15.84
C ALA A 107 9.64 -15.97 15.37
N SER A 108 9.94 -14.95 14.58
CA SER A 108 11.31 -14.62 14.25
C SER A 108 11.99 -13.83 15.37
N GLY A 109 13.30 -13.84 15.40
CA GLY A 109 14.07 -12.86 16.15
C GLY A 109 13.81 -11.45 15.64
N LYS A 110 13.99 -10.45 16.49
CA LYS A 110 13.90 -9.05 16.07
C LYS A 110 15.08 -8.69 15.18
N LYS A 111 14.76 -8.00 14.09
CA LYS A 111 15.75 -7.37 13.22
C LYS A 111 15.55 -5.87 13.28
N THR A 112 16.63 -5.12 13.22
CA THR A 112 16.58 -3.66 13.29
C THR A 112 17.01 -3.05 11.96
N LEU A 113 16.20 -2.13 11.46
CA LEU A 113 16.58 -1.23 10.37
C LEU A 113 17.05 0.07 11.00
N SER A 114 18.36 0.24 11.09
CA SER A 114 18.98 1.38 11.78
C SER A 114 18.92 2.67 10.95
N VAL A 115 18.90 3.81 11.63
CA VAL A 115 19.09 5.13 11.01
C VAL A 115 20.44 5.25 10.27
N TYR A 116 21.41 4.47 10.66
CA TYR A 116 22.72 4.43 10.02
C TYR A 116 22.76 3.59 8.74
N ASP A 117 21.69 2.84 8.47
CA ASP A 117 21.55 2.12 7.22
C ASP A 117 21.16 3.10 6.11
N SER A 118 22.10 3.39 5.24
CA SER A 118 21.92 4.37 4.16
C SER A 118 21.16 3.84 2.94
N ARG A 119 20.82 2.54 2.92
CA ARG A 119 20.10 1.96 1.81
C ARG A 119 18.70 2.54 1.71
N GLN A 120 18.32 2.99 0.53
CA GLN A 120 16.96 3.44 0.28
C GLN A 120 15.97 2.29 0.24
N ASN A 121 16.40 1.15 -0.28
CA ASN A 121 15.65 -0.10 -0.34
C ASN A 121 16.44 -1.17 0.42
N ALA A 122 16.19 -1.28 1.71
CA ALA A 122 16.83 -2.30 2.54
C ALA A 122 16.20 -3.67 2.31
N VAL A 123 17.01 -4.72 2.37
CA VAL A 123 16.54 -6.10 2.33
C VAL A 123 16.86 -6.77 3.66
N ILE A 124 15.84 -7.20 4.38
CA ILE A 124 15.96 -7.89 5.67
C ILE A 124 15.12 -9.15 5.63
N ASN A 125 15.75 -10.30 5.67
CA ASN A 125 15.07 -11.58 5.72
C ASN A 125 14.81 -11.98 7.18
N LEU A 126 13.66 -12.61 7.42
CA LEU A 126 13.23 -13.06 8.73
C LEU A 126 13.12 -14.58 8.73
N GLN A 127 13.67 -15.20 9.75
CA GLN A 127 13.65 -16.66 9.97
C GLN A 127 12.79 -16.95 11.19
N LEU A 128 11.75 -17.78 11.04
CA LEU A 128 10.97 -18.26 12.16
C LEU A 128 11.78 -19.23 13.01
N GLU A 129 11.62 -19.11 14.31
CA GLU A 129 12.23 -19.97 15.31
C GLU A 129 11.14 -20.59 16.20
N GLU A 130 11.41 -21.75 16.74
CA GLU A 130 10.49 -22.35 17.71
C GLU A 130 10.38 -21.47 18.95
N THR A 131 9.14 -21.10 19.29
CA THR A 131 8.89 -20.40 20.54
C THR A 131 9.01 -21.40 21.69
N LYS A 132 10.09 -21.30 22.43
CA LYS A 132 10.22 -22.08 23.67
C LYS A 132 9.11 -21.66 24.62
N LYS A 133 8.18 -22.56 24.89
CA LYS A 133 7.26 -22.40 26.01
C LYS A 133 8.04 -22.57 27.31
N ASN A 134 8.22 -21.50 28.04
CA ASN A 134 8.64 -21.59 29.43
C ASN A 134 7.47 -22.01 30.31
#